data_17f4d6fe175805e55c339a6bbf6f68ee
#
_entry.id   17f4d6fe175805e55c339a6bbf6f68ee
#
_cell.length_a   1.000
_cell.length_b   1.000
_cell.length_c   1.000
_cell.angle_alpha   90.00
_cell.angle_beta   90.00
_cell.angle_gamma   90.00
#
_symmetry.space_group_name_H-M   'P 1'
#
loop_
_entity.id
_entity.type
_entity.pdbx_description
1 polymer ?
#
loop_
_entity_poly.entity_id
_entity_poly.type
_entity_poly.pdbx_seq_one_letter_code
_entity_poly.pdbx_strand_id
1 'polypeptide(L)'
;MQPKPHFDSRIDLTKCRFYIRRLGKGTGTDEVPEARLPLIGFIYVTLGEVLVETDGNTYLCQPGHVLIIPSECPFTIRYFNNAQGYTGAFSLSALTDSKPLRYMTAPLHQAFWFDEGVFMAELFNMIQISFDKGDEVFTEKALDLFVSRLKTGQSPVVPQAVNTFLESVFDPSRHIGNLTDYSQAAGISENYLSRQVKQSTGHSVGNWIDNARLVRAKRLLADTSLPIIEVATAVGLEDQSYFARFFKRETGQTPSEFRKAMQG
;
A
#
# COMPACT_ATOMS: atom_id res chain seq x y z
N MET A 1 8.95 -6.81 19.76
CA MET A 1 9.17 -5.39 19.41
C MET A 1 8.36 -5.12 18.14
N GLN A 2 7.18 -4.50 18.24
CA GLN A 2 6.31 -4.23 17.10
C GLN A 2 7.07 -3.37 16.08
N PRO A 3 7.05 -3.69 14.78
CA PRO A 3 7.48 -2.75 13.77
C PRO A 3 6.52 -1.56 13.82
N LYS A 4 7.03 -0.42 14.24
CA LYS A 4 6.29 0.84 14.26
C LYS A 4 5.92 1.25 12.84
N PRO A 5 4.82 1.99 12.66
CA PRO A 5 4.38 2.47 11.36
C PRO A 5 5.53 3.11 10.59
N HIS A 6 5.48 2.97 9.27
CA HIS A 6 6.57 3.30 8.34
C HIS A 6 7.04 4.77 8.33
N PHE A 7 6.51 5.62 9.18
CA PHE A 7 7.04 6.95 9.47
C PHE A 7 7.78 6.90 10.81
N ASP A 8 9.06 7.29 10.80
CA ASP A 8 9.84 7.39 12.03
C ASP A 8 9.22 8.46 12.93
N SER A 9 8.55 8.02 14.00
CA SER A 9 7.88 8.92 14.96
C SER A 9 8.81 9.92 15.65
N ARG A 10 10.13 9.80 15.43
CA ARG A 10 11.16 10.73 15.92
C ARG A 10 11.34 11.94 14.99
N ILE A 11 10.80 11.90 13.77
CA ILE A 11 10.92 12.99 12.80
C ILE A 11 9.70 13.90 12.92
N ASP A 12 9.94 15.14 13.30
CA ASP A 12 8.93 16.18 13.30
C ASP A 12 8.74 16.71 11.86
N LEU A 13 7.80 16.09 11.15
CA LEU A 13 7.49 16.42 9.75
C LEU A 13 6.99 17.87 9.58
N THR A 14 6.56 18.53 10.66
CA THR A 14 6.15 19.94 10.58
C THR A 14 7.32 20.89 10.39
N LYS A 15 8.54 20.43 10.73
CA LYS A 15 9.79 21.17 10.58
C LYS A 15 10.63 20.71 9.38
N CYS A 16 10.24 19.61 8.73
CA CYS A 16 10.96 19.09 7.58
C CYS A 16 10.40 19.69 6.28
N ARG A 17 11.29 20.05 5.35
CA ARG A 17 10.89 20.41 3.97
C ARG A 17 10.77 19.16 3.08
N PHE A 18 11.52 18.12 3.42
CA PHE A 18 11.59 16.85 2.68
C PHE A 18 11.96 15.70 3.62
N TYR A 19 11.39 14.54 3.36
CA TYR A 19 11.70 13.29 4.04
C TYR A 19 11.61 12.13 3.06
N ILE A 20 12.54 11.21 3.09
CA ILE A 20 12.52 9.96 2.32
C ILE A 20 13.12 8.82 3.13
N ARG A 21 12.60 7.62 2.92
CA ARG A 21 13.17 6.36 3.41
C ARG A 21 12.84 5.22 2.48
N ARG A 22 13.62 4.15 2.56
CA ARG A 22 13.32 2.90 1.87
C ARG A 22 12.09 2.24 2.49
N LEU A 23 11.21 1.72 1.65
CA LEU A 23 10.21 0.75 2.05
C LEU A 23 10.97 -0.49 2.54
N GLY A 24 10.76 -0.88 3.80
CA GLY A 24 11.43 -2.01 4.41
C GLY A 24 11.07 -3.32 3.73
N LYS A 25 11.93 -4.33 3.87
CA LYS A 25 11.59 -5.73 3.58
C LYS A 25 10.62 -6.21 4.66
N GLY A 26 9.38 -5.75 4.61
CA GLY A 26 8.32 -6.23 5.47
C GLY A 26 7.66 -7.42 4.81
N THR A 27 7.81 -8.60 5.37
CA THR A 27 6.88 -9.72 5.16
C THR A 27 5.66 -9.56 6.07
N GLY A 28 5.49 -8.37 6.62
CA GLY A 28 4.40 -8.01 7.50
C GLY A 28 3.25 -7.45 6.70
N THR A 29 2.11 -8.00 6.90
CA THR A 29 0.80 -7.48 6.59
C THR A 29 0.44 -6.41 7.60
N ASP A 30 1.31 -5.46 7.79
CA ASP A 30 1.04 -4.40 8.72
C ASP A 30 0.14 -3.40 7.98
N GLU A 31 -1.17 -3.55 8.21
CA GLU A 31 -2.09 -2.46 8.02
C GLU A 31 -1.50 -1.26 8.75
N VAL A 32 -1.04 -0.26 8.01
CA VAL A 32 -0.66 1.00 8.63
C VAL A 32 -1.97 1.69 8.99
N PRO A 33 -2.24 1.93 10.27
CA PRO A 33 -3.45 2.64 10.68
C PRO A 33 -3.51 3.99 9.97
N GLU A 34 -4.72 4.53 9.86
CA GLU A 34 -4.94 5.83 9.21
C GLU A 34 -3.87 6.85 9.65
N ALA A 35 -3.13 7.34 8.68
CA ALA A 35 -2.11 8.36 8.86
C ALA A 35 -2.47 9.61 8.07
N ARG A 36 -2.06 10.76 8.59
CA ARG A 36 -2.16 12.06 7.91
C ARG A 36 -0.79 12.73 7.94
N LEU A 37 -0.38 13.27 6.82
CA LEU A 37 0.90 13.95 6.69
C LEU A 37 0.66 15.45 6.46
N PRO A 38 1.38 16.34 7.16
CA PRO A 38 1.33 17.78 6.90
C PRO A 38 2.02 18.17 5.59
N LEU A 39 2.61 17.21 4.90
CA LEU A 39 3.34 17.34 3.65
C LEU A 39 2.69 16.48 2.57
N ILE A 40 3.02 16.74 1.32
CA ILE A 40 2.64 15.87 0.21
C ILE A 40 3.43 14.57 0.33
N GLY A 41 2.72 13.46 0.56
CA GLY A 41 3.29 12.12 0.66
C GLY A 41 3.52 11.48 -0.69
N PHE A 42 4.45 10.52 -0.75
CA PHE A 42 4.60 9.63 -1.89
C PHE A 42 4.98 8.21 -1.48
N ILE A 43 4.56 7.25 -2.29
CA ILE A 43 4.96 5.85 -2.21
C ILE A 43 5.40 5.43 -3.62
N TYR A 44 6.66 5.01 -3.79
CA TYR A 44 7.20 4.47 -5.03
C TYR A 44 7.61 3.01 -4.83
N VAL A 45 7.12 2.13 -5.69
CA VAL A 45 7.35 0.69 -5.60
C VAL A 45 8.34 0.25 -6.68
N THR A 46 9.40 -0.47 -6.29
CA THR A 46 10.40 -1.07 -7.20
C THR A 46 10.25 -2.57 -7.32
N LEU A 47 9.71 -3.23 -6.30
CA LEU A 47 9.44 -4.68 -6.26
C LEU A 47 8.22 -4.94 -5.38
N GLY A 48 7.48 -6.02 -5.68
CA GLY A 48 6.27 -6.38 -4.91
C GLY A 48 5.11 -5.43 -5.17
N GLU A 49 4.22 -5.28 -4.19
CA GLU A 49 3.03 -4.45 -4.35
C GLU A 49 2.52 -3.91 -3.01
N VAL A 50 1.87 -2.75 -3.06
CA VAL A 50 1.25 -2.08 -1.91
C VAL A 50 -0.16 -1.66 -2.30
N LEU A 51 -1.15 -2.00 -1.48
CA LEU A 51 -2.51 -1.51 -1.62
C LEU A 51 -2.74 -0.37 -0.62
N VAL A 52 -3.07 0.80 -1.13
CA VAL A 52 -3.30 2.01 -0.34
C VAL A 52 -4.73 2.47 -0.55
N GLU A 53 -5.42 2.73 0.55
CA GLU A 53 -6.71 3.42 0.55
C GLU A 53 -6.51 4.86 0.99
N THR A 54 -7.06 5.79 0.22
CA THR A 54 -7.04 7.21 0.54
C THR A 54 -8.24 7.89 -0.10
N ASP A 55 -8.93 8.74 0.67
CA ASP A 55 -10.11 9.51 0.24
C ASP A 55 -11.18 8.66 -0.48
N GLY A 56 -11.48 7.48 0.08
CA GLY A 56 -12.48 6.57 -0.46
C GLY A 56 -12.10 5.87 -1.77
N ASN A 57 -10.83 5.96 -2.20
CA ASN A 57 -10.31 5.26 -3.36
C ASN A 57 -9.20 4.29 -2.96
N THR A 58 -9.09 3.19 -3.70
CA THR A 58 -8.06 2.18 -3.49
C THR A 58 -7.08 2.16 -4.65
N TYR A 59 -5.79 2.22 -4.34
CA TYR A 59 -4.69 2.25 -5.30
C TYR A 59 -3.77 1.04 -5.09
N LEU A 60 -3.61 0.23 -6.14
CA LEU A 60 -2.62 -0.82 -6.18
C LEU A 60 -1.33 -0.28 -6.80
N CYS A 61 -0.32 -0.08 -5.96
CA CYS A 61 1.01 0.34 -6.38
C CYS A 61 1.86 -0.90 -6.68
N GLN A 62 2.30 -1.04 -7.91
CA GLN A 62 3.16 -2.11 -8.44
C GLN A 62 4.50 -1.52 -8.90
N PRO A 63 5.50 -2.34 -9.28
CA PRO A 63 6.78 -1.84 -9.76
C PRO A 63 6.65 -0.78 -10.87
N GLY A 64 7.31 0.35 -10.67
CA GLY A 64 7.20 1.51 -11.55
C GLY A 64 6.08 2.49 -11.17
N HIS A 65 5.17 2.12 -10.26
CA HIS A 65 4.10 3.03 -9.81
C HIS A 65 4.59 3.94 -8.69
N VAL A 66 4.19 5.19 -8.77
CA VAL A 66 4.26 6.14 -7.66
C VAL A 66 2.86 6.63 -7.31
N LEU A 67 2.50 6.56 -6.04
CA LEU A 67 1.28 7.17 -5.51
C LEU A 67 1.67 8.49 -4.84
N ILE A 68 0.98 9.55 -5.20
CA ILE A 68 1.07 10.85 -4.53
C ILE A 68 -0.13 10.99 -3.60
N ILE A 69 0.12 11.35 -2.36
CA ILE A 69 -0.88 11.55 -1.32
C ILE A 69 -0.85 13.03 -0.93
N PRO A 70 -1.94 13.79 -1.14
CA PRO A 70 -1.99 15.20 -0.76
C PRO A 70 -1.74 15.42 0.73
N SER A 71 -1.25 16.63 1.09
CA SER A 71 -1.10 16.99 2.50
C SER A 71 -2.45 16.93 3.22
N GLU A 72 -2.40 16.50 4.49
CA GLU A 72 -3.58 16.32 5.37
C GLU A 72 -4.61 15.29 4.88
N CYS A 73 -4.35 14.61 3.75
CA CYS A 73 -5.22 13.56 3.28
C CYS A 73 -5.01 12.26 4.08
N PRO A 74 -6.07 11.67 4.64
CA PRO A 74 -5.96 10.40 5.33
C PRO A 74 -5.64 9.28 4.36
N PHE A 75 -4.74 8.39 4.74
CA PHE A 75 -4.45 7.18 3.99
C PHE A 75 -4.20 5.99 4.91
N THR A 76 -4.45 4.80 4.39
CA THR A 76 -4.22 3.53 5.07
C THR A 76 -3.55 2.55 4.11
N ILE A 77 -2.50 1.87 4.53
CA ILE A 77 -1.96 0.75 3.77
C ILE A 77 -2.74 -0.51 4.17
N ARG A 78 -3.54 -1.04 3.25
CA ARG A 78 -4.40 -2.22 3.46
C ARG A 78 -3.69 -3.54 3.19
N TYR A 79 -2.70 -3.52 2.33
CA TYR A 79 -1.98 -4.71 1.92
C TYR A 79 -0.56 -4.36 1.48
N PHE A 80 0.37 -5.22 1.85
CA PHE A 80 1.78 -5.08 1.55
C PHE A 80 2.34 -6.47 1.24
N ASN A 81 2.82 -6.69 0.04
CA ASN A 81 3.35 -7.97 -0.38
C ASN A 81 4.77 -7.83 -0.92
N ASN A 82 5.75 -8.20 -0.08
CA ASN A 82 7.17 -8.21 -0.42
C ASN A 82 7.63 -6.92 -1.13
N ALA A 83 6.98 -5.79 -0.80
CA ALA A 83 7.23 -4.54 -1.47
C ALA A 83 8.57 -3.94 -1.06
N GLN A 84 9.27 -3.43 -2.05
CA GLN A 84 10.48 -2.64 -1.90
C GLN A 84 10.30 -1.35 -2.70
N GLY A 85 11.01 -0.31 -2.30
CA GLY A 85 10.90 0.99 -2.94
C GLY A 85 11.24 2.12 -2.00
N TYR A 86 10.53 3.22 -2.14
CA TYR A 86 10.73 4.42 -1.35
C TYR A 86 9.40 5.02 -0.92
N THR A 87 9.37 5.58 0.28
CA THR A 87 8.26 6.40 0.76
C THR A 87 8.82 7.66 1.38
N GLY A 88 8.05 8.72 1.32
CA GLY A 88 8.49 9.99 1.87
C GLY A 88 7.43 11.06 1.77
N ALA A 89 7.83 12.28 2.07
CA ALA A 89 6.98 13.45 1.98
C ALA A 89 7.80 14.70 1.66
N PHE A 90 7.19 15.68 1.01
CA PHE A 90 7.81 16.95 0.70
C PHE A 90 6.84 18.12 0.79
N SER A 91 7.37 19.30 1.11
CA SER A 91 6.62 20.55 1.05
C SER A 91 6.75 21.17 -0.34
N LEU A 92 5.77 21.98 -0.73
CA LEU A 92 5.88 22.79 -1.95
C LEU A 92 7.08 23.73 -1.93
N SER A 93 7.50 24.16 -0.73
CA SER A 93 8.66 25.02 -0.56
C SER A 93 10.00 24.33 -0.75
N ALA A 94 10.01 22.98 -0.82
CA ALA A 94 11.21 22.21 -1.17
C ALA A 94 11.49 22.17 -2.67
N LEU A 95 10.59 22.70 -3.49
CA LEU A 95 10.71 22.74 -4.94
C LEU A 95 11.17 24.12 -5.37
N THR A 96 12.12 24.16 -6.30
CA THR A 96 12.59 25.41 -6.91
C THR A 96 11.58 25.98 -7.92
N ASP A 97 10.80 25.12 -8.57
CA ASP A 97 9.68 25.50 -9.42
C ASP A 97 8.37 24.87 -8.95
N SER A 98 7.59 25.60 -8.15
CA SER A 98 6.29 25.13 -7.64
C SER A 98 5.14 25.19 -8.67
N LYS A 99 5.34 25.73 -9.89
CA LYS A 99 4.31 25.83 -10.94
C LYS A 99 3.74 24.46 -11.35
N PRO A 100 4.55 23.41 -11.46
CA PRO A 100 4.03 22.07 -11.77
C PRO A 100 2.95 21.59 -10.83
N LEU A 101 3.09 21.87 -9.53
CA LEU A 101 2.21 21.35 -8.49
C LEU A 101 0.93 22.15 -8.31
N ARG A 102 0.85 23.38 -8.79
CA ARG A 102 -0.42 24.14 -8.78
C ARG A 102 -1.50 23.47 -9.63
N TYR A 103 -1.13 22.74 -10.66
CA TYR A 103 -2.05 21.89 -11.43
C TYR A 103 -2.34 20.56 -10.74
N MET A 104 -1.53 20.17 -9.76
CA MET A 104 -1.68 18.98 -8.96
C MET A 104 -2.49 19.19 -7.67
N THR A 105 -3.00 20.38 -7.42
CA THR A 105 -3.76 20.75 -6.20
C THR A 105 -5.27 20.49 -6.29
N ALA A 106 -5.78 19.90 -7.37
CA ALA A 106 -7.19 19.51 -7.49
C ALA A 106 -7.32 18.17 -8.21
N PRO A 107 -8.08 17.24 -7.76
CA PRO A 107 -7.98 16.23 -6.70
C PRO A 107 -6.86 15.22 -6.99
N LEU A 108 -5.80 15.29 -6.26
CA LEU A 108 -4.51 14.60 -6.47
C LEU A 108 -4.41 13.21 -5.89
N HIS A 109 -5.49 12.51 -5.75
CA HIS A 109 -5.41 11.07 -5.51
C HIS A 109 -5.14 10.37 -6.83
N GLN A 110 -3.89 10.38 -7.31
CA GLN A 110 -3.54 9.70 -8.55
C GLN A 110 -2.28 8.85 -8.35
N ALA A 111 -2.42 7.56 -8.62
CA ALA A 111 -1.27 6.74 -8.89
C ALA A 111 -0.74 7.08 -10.28
N PHE A 112 0.56 7.30 -10.40
CA PHE A 112 1.25 7.52 -11.68
C PHE A 112 2.09 6.29 -11.98
N TRP A 113 2.12 5.91 -13.24
CA TRP A 113 2.99 4.86 -13.74
C TRP A 113 4.02 5.44 -14.71
N PHE A 114 5.26 4.94 -14.63
CA PHE A 114 6.35 5.39 -15.48
C PHE A 114 6.90 4.22 -16.29
N ASP A 115 6.99 4.39 -17.60
CA ASP A 115 7.69 3.45 -18.49
C ASP A 115 9.20 3.38 -18.20
N GLU A 116 9.75 4.41 -17.54
CA GLU A 116 11.17 4.54 -17.21
C GLU A 116 11.47 4.06 -15.77
N GLY A 117 10.97 2.89 -15.38
CA GLY A 117 11.09 2.37 -14.01
C GLY A 117 12.52 2.29 -13.50
N VAL A 118 13.49 1.95 -14.34
CA VAL A 118 14.92 1.91 -13.97
C VAL A 118 15.43 3.31 -13.64
N PHE A 119 15.14 4.29 -14.49
CA PHE A 119 15.53 5.68 -14.25
C PHE A 119 14.95 6.22 -12.95
N MET A 120 13.67 5.97 -12.69
CA MET A 120 13.00 6.41 -11.45
C MET A 120 13.57 5.74 -10.22
N ALA A 121 13.90 4.45 -10.29
CA ALA A 121 14.52 3.73 -9.18
C ALA A 121 15.89 4.31 -8.83
N GLU A 122 16.72 4.62 -9.83
CA GLU A 122 18.03 5.25 -9.62
C GLU A 122 17.88 6.69 -9.10
N LEU A 123 16.92 7.45 -9.60
CA LEU A 123 16.65 8.79 -9.12
C LEU A 123 16.28 8.78 -7.62
N PHE A 124 15.37 7.90 -7.18
CA PHE A 124 15.02 7.78 -5.77
C PHE A 124 16.19 7.27 -4.92
N ASN A 125 17.02 6.39 -5.44
CA ASN A 125 18.23 5.96 -4.74
C ASN A 125 19.21 7.14 -4.54
N MET A 126 19.41 7.98 -5.56
CA MET A 126 20.24 9.18 -5.44
C MET A 126 19.65 10.20 -4.46
N ILE A 127 18.34 10.42 -4.49
CA ILE A 127 17.63 11.28 -3.52
C ILE A 127 17.86 10.76 -2.09
N GLN A 128 17.71 9.47 -1.86
CA GLN A 128 17.93 8.88 -0.53
C GLN A 128 19.37 9.07 -0.05
N ILE A 129 20.36 8.77 -0.91
CA ILE A 129 21.78 8.93 -0.57
C ILE A 129 22.12 10.39 -0.25
N SER A 130 21.60 11.33 -1.04
CA SER A 130 21.82 12.75 -0.84
C SER A 130 21.16 13.26 0.44
N PHE A 131 19.94 12.84 0.71
CA PHE A 131 19.21 13.13 1.93
C PHE A 131 19.97 12.64 3.17
N ASP A 132 20.47 11.39 3.15
CA ASP A 132 21.23 10.79 4.25
C ASP A 132 22.56 11.52 4.50
N LYS A 133 23.13 12.18 3.48
CA LYS A 133 24.35 12.98 3.59
C LYS A 133 24.08 14.45 3.97
N GLY A 134 22.83 14.88 4.03
CA GLY A 134 22.46 16.26 4.29
C GLY A 134 22.76 17.24 3.12
N ASP A 135 22.88 16.72 1.89
CA ASP A 135 23.05 17.53 0.69
C ASP A 135 21.70 18.06 0.22
N GLU A 136 21.25 19.16 0.83
CA GLU A 136 19.95 19.78 0.55
C GLU A 136 19.86 20.27 -0.90
N VAL A 137 20.93 20.85 -1.45
CA VAL A 137 20.93 21.43 -2.80
C VAL A 137 20.69 20.35 -3.86
N PHE A 138 21.38 19.22 -3.76
CA PHE A 138 21.14 18.11 -4.70
C PHE A 138 19.79 17.51 -4.49
N THR A 139 19.37 17.31 -3.23
CA THR A 139 18.06 16.73 -2.89
C THR A 139 16.91 17.55 -3.49
N GLU A 140 16.94 18.89 -3.39
CA GLU A 140 15.93 19.78 -3.98
C GLU A 140 15.89 19.66 -5.51
N LYS A 141 17.04 19.69 -6.19
CA LYS A 141 17.10 19.55 -7.65
C LYS A 141 16.62 18.18 -8.15
N ALA A 142 16.97 17.12 -7.45
CA ALA A 142 16.54 15.79 -7.79
C ALA A 142 15.01 15.62 -7.54
N LEU A 143 14.47 16.28 -6.52
CA LEU A 143 13.05 16.33 -6.26
C LEU A 143 12.30 17.11 -7.37
N ASP A 144 12.85 18.24 -7.84
CA ASP A 144 12.30 18.97 -8.99
C ASP A 144 12.25 18.08 -10.24
N LEU A 145 13.31 17.31 -10.46
CA LEU A 145 13.34 16.35 -11.58
C LEU A 145 12.25 15.28 -11.42
N PHE A 146 12.10 14.70 -10.23
CA PHE A 146 11.01 13.75 -9.94
C PHE A 146 9.64 14.37 -10.23
N VAL A 147 9.36 15.54 -9.69
CA VAL A 147 8.09 16.24 -9.89
C VAL A 147 7.85 16.59 -11.36
N SER A 148 8.89 16.95 -12.10
CA SER A 148 8.76 17.20 -13.54
C SER A 148 8.33 15.96 -14.33
N ARG A 149 8.72 14.76 -13.88
CA ARG A 149 8.33 13.48 -14.48
C ARG A 149 6.89 13.09 -14.15
N LEU A 150 6.36 13.48 -13.01
CA LEU A 150 4.94 13.25 -12.68
C LEU A 150 3.98 13.82 -13.74
N LYS A 151 4.38 14.88 -14.44
CA LYS A 151 3.58 15.48 -15.52
C LYS A 151 3.45 14.60 -16.76
N THR A 152 4.40 13.72 -16.99
CA THR A 152 4.45 12.82 -18.16
C THR A 152 4.00 11.41 -17.81
N GLY A 153 3.80 11.12 -16.52
CA GLY A 153 3.29 9.85 -16.05
C GLY A 153 1.84 9.61 -16.48
N GLN A 154 1.52 8.34 -16.74
CA GLN A 154 0.15 7.94 -17.03
C GLN A 154 -0.50 7.47 -15.72
N SER A 155 -1.74 7.89 -15.46
CA SER A 155 -2.52 7.30 -14.37
C SER A 155 -3.09 5.97 -14.85
N PRO A 156 -2.85 4.86 -14.14
CA PRO A 156 -3.53 3.61 -14.47
C PRO A 156 -5.04 3.80 -14.27
N VAL A 157 -5.79 3.66 -15.35
CA VAL A 157 -7.26 3.64 -15.27
C VAL A 157 -7.67 2.27 -14.74
N VAL A 158 -7.93 2.20 -13.44
CA VAL A 158 -8.48 0.99 -12.82
C VAL A 158 -10.01 1.05 -12.98
N PRO A 159 -10.64 0.03 -13.58
CA PRO A 159 -12.09 -0.01 -13.70
C PRO A 159 -12.78 0.10 -12.35
N GLN A 160 -13.89 0.85 -12.27
CA GLN A 160 -14.65 1.06 -11.04
C GLN A 160 -14.99 -0.26 -10.31
N ALA A 161 -15.36 -1.30 -11.07
CA ALA A 161 -15.67 -2.61 -10.51
C ALA A 161 -14.47 -3.26 -9.78
N VAL A 162 -13.25 -3.02 -10.26
CA VAL A 162 -12.03 -3.52 -9.61
C VAL A 162 -11.73 -2.73 -8.33
N ASN A 163 -11.88 -1.40 -8.36
CA ASN A 163 -11.75 -0.58 -7.16
C ASN A 163 -12.74 -1.00 -6.08
N THR A 164 -14.04 -1.08 -6.43
CA THR A 164 -15.09 -1.52 -5.51
C THR A 164 -14.83 -2.91 -4.93
N PHE A 165 -14.29 -3.83 -5.74
CA PHE A 165 -13.88 -5.15 -5.27
C PHE A 165 -12.72 -5.06 -4.26
N LEU A 166 -11.64 -4.34 -4.59
CA LEU A 166 -10.47 -4.19 -3.72
C LEU A 166 -10.82 -3.50 -2.39
N GLU A 167 -11.62 -2.44 -2.43
CA GLU A 167 -12.16 -1.79 -1.24
C GLU A 167 -12.94 -2.78 -0.37
N SER A 168 -13.87 -3.52 -0.99
CA SER A 168 -14.75 -4.45 -0.27
C SER A 168 -14.01 -5.62 0.35
N VAL A 169 -13.02 -6.20 -0.33
CA VAL A 169 -12.30 -7.39 0.15
C VAL A 169 -11.35 -7.07 1.31
N PHE A 170 -10.80 -5.85 1.35
CA PHE A 170 -9.93 -5.40 2.43
C PHE A 170 -10.63 -4.56 3.51
N ASP A 171 -11.93 -4.29 3.39
CA ASP A 171 -12.70 -3.59 4.41
C ASP A 171 -12.77 -4.43 5.71
N PRO A 172 -12.19 -3.96 6.82
CA PRO A 172 -12.15 -4.72 8.07
C PRO A 172 -13.53 -4.94 8.69
N SER A 173 -14.52 -4.09 8.35
CA SER A 173 -15.89 -4.18 8.85
C SER A 173 -16.74 -5.23 8.14
N ARG A 174 -16.31 -5.68 6.95
CA ARG A 174 -17.07 -6.63 6.13
C ARG A 174 -16.61 -8.06 6.32
N HIS A 175 -17.55 -9.00 6.16
CA HIS A 175 -17.20 -10.41 6.03
C HIS A 175 -16.43 -10.65 4.73
N ILE A 176 -15.38 -11.49 4.77
CA ILE A 176 -14.65 -11.89 3.56
C ILE A 176 -15.44 -12.99 2.88
N GLY A 177 -16.09 -12.62 1.78
CA GLY A 177 -16.91 -13.50 0.96
C GLY A 177 -16.12 -14.30 -0.08
N ASN A 178 -16.85 -14.81 -1.06
CA ASN A 178 -16.34 -15.49 -2.24
C ASN A 178 -16.57 -14.65 -3.52
N LEU A 179 -16.15 -15.17 -4.68
CA LEU A 179 -16.33 -14.48 -5.97
C LEU A 179 -17.79 -14.11 -6.26
N THR A 180 -18.72 -15.01 -5.93
CA THR A 180 -20.16 -14.80 -6.15
C THR A 180 -20.65 -13.61 -5.32
N ASP A 181 -20.26 -13.52 -4.05
CA ASP A 181 -20.66 -12.43 -3.15
C ASP A 181 -20.20 -11.08 -3.69
N TYR A 182 -18.97 -10.97 -4.14
CA TYR A 182 -18.42 -9.72 -4.69
C TYR A 182 -19.00 -9.35 -6.05
N SER A 183 -19.26 -10.33 -6.92
CA SER A 183 -19.88 -10.07 -8.22
C SER A 183 -21.33 -9.60 -8.09
N GLN A 184 -22.09 -10.20 -7.17
CA GLN A 184 -23.47 -9.78 -6.86
C GLN A 184 -23.50 -8.38 -6.25
N ALA A 185 -22.62 -8.09 -5.29
CA ALA A 185 -22.53 -6.76 -4.69
C ALA A 185 -22.18 -5.66 -5.71
N ALA A 186 -21.38 -5.99 -6.73
CA ALA A 186 -21.02 -5.08 -7.81
C ALA A 186 -22.05 -5.04 -8.97
N GLY A 187 -23.08 -5.91 -8.97
CA GLY A 187 -24.09 -5.99 -10.03
C GLY A 187 -23.54 -6.46 -11.38
N ILE A 188 -22.47 -7.27 -11.38
CA ILE A 188 -21.80 -7.75 -12.59
C ILE A 188 -21.60 -9.29 -12.55
N SER A 189 -21.32 -9.89 -13.70
CA SER A 189 -21.06 -11.33 -13.74
C SER A 189 -19.68 -11.69 -13.16
N GLU A 190 -19.56 -12.89 -12.57
CA GLU A 190 -18.30 -13.44 -12.04
C GLU A 190 -17.17 -13.45 -13.09
N ASN A 191 -17.51 -13.82 -14.32
CA ASN A 191 -16.57 -13.85 -15.44
C ASN A 191 -16.05 -12.45 -15.79
N TYR A 192 -16.91 -11.44 -15.73
CA TYR A 192 -16.52 -10.06 -15.99
C TYR A 192 -15.59 -9.55 -14.88
N LEU A 193 -15.99 -9.74 -13.62
CA LEU A 193 -15.17 -9.34 -12.46
C LEU A 193 -13.80 -10.03 -12.49
N SER A 194 -13.77 -11.36 -12.68
CA SER A 194 -12.53 -12.16 -12.73
C SER A 194 -11.57 -11.67 -13.82
N ARG A 195 -12.11 -11.39 -15.02
CA ARG A 195 -11.33 -10.87 -16.12
C ARG A 195 -10.78 -9.47 -15.84
N GLN A 196 -11.62 -8.55 -15.35
CA GLN A 196 -11.20 -7.18 -15.05
C GLN A 196 -10.14 -7.14 -13.94
N VAL A 197 -10.36 -7.87 -12.84
CA VAL A 197 -9.39 -7.97 -11.74
C VAL A 197 -8.07 -8.53 -12.24
N LYS A 198 -8.08 -9.62 -13.02
CA LYS A 198 -6.86 -10.23 -13.56
C LYS A 198 -6.11 -9.30 -14.51
N GLN A 199 -6.83 -8.58 -15.38
CA GLN A 199 -6.22 -7.65 -16.33
C GLN A 199 -5.62 -6.42 -15.64
N SER A 200 -6.31 -5.88 -14.62
CA SER A 200 -5.88 -4.65 -13.93
C SER A 200 -4.82 -4.86 -12.89
N THR A 201 -4.79 -6.04 -12.23
CA THR A 201 -3.91 -6.28 -11.07
C THR A 201 -2.86 -7.36 -11.31
N GLY A 202 -2.98 -8.16 -12.37
CA GLY A 202 -2.14 -9.32 -12.59
C GLY A 202 -2.52 -10.56 -11.75
N HIS A 203 -3.41 -10.42 -10.75
CA HIS A 203 -3.83 -11.47 -9.84
C HIS A 203 -5.27 -11.91 -10.05
N SER A 204 -5.60 -13.14 -9.68
CA SER A 204 -7.00 -13.62 -9.69
C SER A 204 -7.77 -13.04 -8.49
N VAL A 205 -9.11 -13.03 -8.61
CA VAL A 205 -10.00 -12.70 -7.48
C VAL A 205 -9.73 -13.60 -6.27
N GLY A 206 -9.52 -14.91 -6.50
CA GLY A 206 -9.18 -15.86 -5.42
C GLY A 206 -7.89 -15.49 -4.70
N ASN A 207 -6.84 -15.08 -5.41
CA ASN A 207 -5.60 -14.61 -4.79
C ASN A 207 -5.84 -13.38 -3.88
N TRP A 208 -6.66 -12.42 -4.33
CA TRP A 208 -6.99 -11.26 -3.53
C TRP A 208 -7.79 -11.61 -2.27
N ILE A 209 -8.77 -12.52 -2.39
CA ILE A 209 -9.52 -13.02 -1.24
C ILE A 209 -8.59 -13.72 -0.24
N ASP A 210 -7.68 -14.58 -0.71
CA ASP A 210 -6.72 -15.27 0.14
C ASP A 210 -5.74 -14.30 0.82
N ASN A 211 -5.30 -13.27 0.10
CA ASN A 211 -4.49 -12.20 0.66
C ASN A 211 -5.23 -11.43 1.77
N ALA A 212 -6.48 -11.07 1.56
CA ALA A 212 -7.29 -10.40 2.56
C ALA A 212 -7.51 -11.27 3.82
N ARG A 213 -7.77 -12.58 3.62
CA ARG A 213 -7.85 -13.54 4.72
C ARG A 213 -6.56 -13.59 5.52
N LEU A 214 -5.42 -13.63 4.84
CA LEU A 214 -4.10 -13.69 5.47
C LEU A 214 -3.80 -12.42 6.27
N VAL A 215 -4.06 -11.23 5.70
CA VAL A 215 -3.90 -9.94 6.37
C VAL A 215 -4.71 -9.89 7.66
N ARG A 216 -6.01 -10.19 7.54
CA ARG A 216 -6.92 -10.19 8.70
C ARG A 216 -6.54 -11.23 9.75
N ALA A 217 -6.15 -12.44 9.32
CA ALA A 217 -5.69 -13.50 10.23
C ALA A 217 -4.47 -13.07 11.03
N LYS A 218 -3.45 -12.51 10.38
CA LYS A 218 -2.23 -12.05 11.06
C LYS A 218 -2.55 -10.97 12.09
N ARG A 219 -3.40 -10.00 11.74
CA ARG A 219 -3.85 -8.96 12.68
C ARG A 219 -4.56 -9.56 13.89
N LEU A 220 -5.56 -10.42 13.69
CA LEU A 220 -6.29 -11.05 14.80
C LEU A 220 -5.36 -11.89 15.68
N LEU A 221 -4.40 -12.61 15.09
CA LEU A 221 -3.44 -13.40 15.83
C LEU A 221 -2.45 -12.55 16.65
N ALA A 222 -2.06 -11.39 16.14
CA ALA A 222 -1.14 -10.47 16.80
C ALA A 222 -1.83 -9.66 17.93
N ASP A 223 -3.02 -9.13 17.65
CA ASP A 223 -3.66 -8.12 18.48
C ASP A 223 -4.69 -8.68 19.46
N THR A 224 -5.06 -9.97 19.33
CA THR A 224 -6.11 -10.58 20.15
C THR A 224 -5.71 -11.94 20.71
N SER A 225 -6.42 -12.36 21.77
CA SER A 225 -6.33 -13.73 22.34
C SER A 225 -7.41 -14.67 21.80
N LEU A 226 -8.13 -14.32 20.73
CA LEU A 226 -9.20 -15.15 20.15
C LEU A 226 -8.73 -16.58 19.88
N PRO A 227 -9.53 -17.61 20.21
CA PRO A 227 -9.23 -18.99 19.83
C PRO A 227 -8.96 -19.11 18.31
N ILE A 228 -8.09 -20.03 17.91
CA ILE A 228 -7.71 -20.19 16.50
C ILE A 228 -8.93 -20.49 15.61
N ILE A 229 -9.91 -21.21 16.13
CA ILE A 229 -11.17 -21.47 15.41
C ILE A 229 -11.97 -20.19 15.17
N GLU A 230 -12.01 -19.27 16.13
CA GLU A 230 -12.69 -17.98 15.97
C GLU A 230 -11.96 -17.08 14.99
N VAL A 231 -10.62 -17.11 14.96
CA VAL A 231 -9.84 -16.42 13.94
C VAL A 231 -10.15 -17.00 12.55
N ALA A 232 -10.21 -18.32 12.42
CA ALA A 232 -10.58 -18.98 11.16
C ALA A 232 -11.95 -18.52 10.66
N THR A 233 -12.95 -18.54 11.53
CA THR A 233 -14.33 -18.09 11.23
C THR A 233 -14.34 -16.60 10.84
N ALA A 234 -13.62 -15.74 11.56
CA ALA A 234 -13.55 -14.30 11.28
C ALA A 234 -12.93 -13.97 9.93
N VAL A 235 -12.13 -14.86 9.37
CA VAL A 235 -11.55 -14.71 8.01
C VAL A 235 -12.35 -15.46 6.94
N GLY A 236 -13.53 -15.99 7.26
CA GLY A 236 -14.39 -16.70 6.32
C GLY A 236 -13.94 -18.12 6.00
N LEU A 237 -13.27 -18.79 6.95
CA LEU A 237 -12.87 -20.19 6.88
C LEU A 237 -13.44 -20.95 8.07
N GLU A 238 -14.45 -21.79 7.85
CA GLU A 238 -15.13 -22.53 8.95
C GLU A 238 -14.29 -23.71 9.48
N ASP A 239 -13.46 -24.31 8.64
CA ASP A 239 -12.59 -25.46 9.02
C ASP A 239 -11.24 -24.95 9.56
N GLN A 240 -11.05 -25.12 10.87
CA GLN A 240 -9.80 -24.76 11.55
C GLN A 240 -8.57 -25.49 10.97
N SER A 241 -8.72 -26.74 10.55
CA SER A 241 -7.61 -27.53 9.99
C SER A 241 -7.22 -27.00 8.61
N TYR A 242 -8.21 -26.63 7.82
CA TYR A 242 -7.97 -25.97 6.53
C TYR A 242 -7.30 -24.60 6.75
N PHE A 243 -7.81 -23.81 7.66
CA PHE A 243 -7.20 -22.50 8.02
C PHE A 243 -5.74 -22.68 8.45
N ALA A 244 -5.43 -23.64 9.31
CA ALA A 244 -4.06 -23.87 9.77
C ALA A 244 -3.11 -24.25 8.62
N ARG A 245 -3.56 -25.11 7.69
CA ARG A 245 -2.79 -25.47 6.49
C ARG A 245 -2.61 -24.28 5.54
N PHE A 246 -3.68 -23.52 5.29
CA PHE A 246 -3.66 -22.29 4.50
C PHE A 246 -2.64 -21.29 5.09
N PHE A 247 -2.77 -20.98 6.36
CA PHE A 247 -1.91 -19.99 7.02
C PHE A 247 -0.43 -20.42 7.01
N LYS A 248 -0.15 -21.71 7.29
CA LYS A 248 1.21 -22.26 7.24
C LYS A 248 1.79 -22.23 5.83
N ARG A 249 1.01 -22.54 4.81
CA ARG A 249 1.44 -22.44 3.41
C ARG A 249 1.88 -21.02 3.05
N GLU A 250 1.10 -20.03 3.46
CA GLU A 250 1.34 -18.61 3.10
C GLU A 250 2.42 -17.94 3.94
N THR A 251 2.65 -18.40 5.20
CA THR A 251 3.56 -17.73 6.14
C THR A 251 4.78 -18.57 6.53
N GLY A 252 4.78 -19.85 6.23
CA GLY A 252 5.79 -20.80 6.72
C GLY A 252 5.58 -21.24 8.18
N GLN A 253 4.66 -20.63 8.93
CA GLN A 253 4.40 -20.89 10.35
C GLN A 253 2.94 -21.26 10.58
N THR A 254 2.67 -22.07 11.61
CA THR A 254 1.29 -22.29 12.05
C THR A 254 0.71 -21.03 12.72
N PRO A 255 -0.63 -20.88 12.77
CA PRO A 255 -1.25 -19.74 13.47
C PRO A 255 -0.80 -19.59 14.93
N SER A 256 -0.60 -20.71 15.62
CA SER A 256 -0.16 -20.71 17.03
C SER A 256 1.30 -20.28 17.19
N GLU A 257 2.19 -20.74 16.29
CA GLU A 257 3.59 -20.32 16.27
C GLU A 257 3.71 -18.83 15.95
N PHE A 258 2.93 -18.35 14.97
CA PHE A 258 2.89 -16.94 14.60
C PHE A 258 2.43 -16.08 15.78
N ARG A 259 1.32 -16.44 16.45
CA ARG A 259 0.82 -15.74 17.64
C ARG A 259 1.90 -15.66 18.72
N LYS A 260 2.54 -16.77 19.05
CA LYS A 260 3.59 -16.82 20.07
C LYS A 260 4.76 -15.88 19.72
N ALA A 261 5.15 -15.82 18.45
CA ALA A 261 6.23 -14.94 18.00
C ALA A 261 5.87 -13.45 18.07
N MET A 262 4.57 -13.09 17.94
CA MET A 262 4.12 -11.70 17.95
C MET A 262 3.79 -11.18 19.35
N GLN A 263 3.40 -12.05 20.27
CA GLN A 263 2.98 -11.68 21.65
C GLN A 263 4.05 -11.97 22.72
N GLY A 264 5.13 -12.67 22.38
CA GLY A 264 6.27 -12.98 23.27
C GLY A 264 7.42 -12.04 23.01
#